data_957b8afccc1844300a0e4931e2c118da
#
_entry.id   957b8afccc1844300a0e4931e2c118da
#
_cell.length_a   1.000
_cell.length_b   1.000
_cell.length_c   1.000
_cell.angle_alpha   90.00
_cell.angle_beta   90.00
_cell.angle_gamma   90.00
#
_symmetry.space_group_name_H-M   'P 1'
#
loop_
_entity.id
_entity.type
_entity.pdbx_description
1 polymer ?
#
loop_
_entity_poly.entity_id
_entity_poly.type
_entity_poly.pdbx_seq_one_letter_code
_entity_poly.pdbx_strand_id
1 'polypeptide(L)'
;MIKNRNIINKIIYLLMIIFIFFNMVGISNGISNKEENKKIHKNIVIENIHVGKLTKQSAINKLKNNYPVKNFNIIYNSKKWTINVEDIDLNYHIDESVQEAFDYTRSDKIWNNLKRKGKLNINKTYNIKLKATYDEAKLSKIMQKICKEINIDAVDATFNVEPSGEIKRGKSKEGRQVDLSKVKEEIYDMINKKKIKNINLTVITLYPKITTKQVQSINCILGKFSTTFNNDTSRGSNIHVAGESTSDILLMPGETFSYNKTTGARNWVNGYKSAPVIVGGKVVNGEGGGVCQVSTTIYNAALMSGLIIDEVHNHSLPSRYAPRGRDATVSYGYTDLKFSNPFNHPIYIKNIVGKGAITSKIYGWEMDR
;
A
#
# COMPACT_ATOMS: atom_id res chain seq x y z
N MET A 1 -82.45 63.02 -32.81
CA MET A 1 -81.73 62.60 -31.55
C MET A 1 -81.73 61.10 -31.26
N ILE A 2 -82.64 60.30 -31.72
CA ILE A 2 -82.78 58.89 -31.38
C ILE A 2 -81.71 57.94 -32.04
N LYS A 3 -81.26 58.31 -33.27
CA LYS A 3 -80.31 57.50 -34.07
C LYS A 3 -78.90 57.41 -33.47
N ASN A 4 -78.42 58.50 -32.80
CA ASN A 4 -77.10 58.50 -32.14
C ASN A 4 -77.03 57.75 -30.84
N ARG A 5 -78.12 57.57 -30.14
CA ARG A 5 -78.21 56.83 -28.88
C ARG A 5 -78.02 55.32 -29.05
N ASN A 6 -78.49 54.77 -30.19
CA ASN A 6 -78.29 53.38 -30.55
C ASN A 6 -76.84 53.02 -30.93
N ILE A 7 -76.15 53.99 -31.55
CA ILE A 7 -74.74 53.77 -31.90
C ILE A 7 -73.85 53.81 -30.67
N ILE A 8 -74.09 54.74 -29.79
CA ILE A 8 -73.37 54.86 -28.51
C ILE A 8 -73.55 53.59 -27.64
N ASN A 9 -74.77 53.06 -27.54
CA ASN A 9 -75.03 51.84 -26.80
C ASN A 9 -74.35 50.62 -27.42
N LYS A 10 -74.27 50.51 -28.71
CA LYS A 10 -73.52 49.45 -29.43
C LYS A 10 -72.01 49.55 -29.19
N ILE A 11 -71.44 50.72 -29.15
CA ILE A 11 -70.04 50.97 -28.85
C ILE A 11 -69.73 50.60 -27.37
N ILE A 12 -70.61 50.97 -26.47
CA ILE A 12 -70.47 50.61 -25.03
C ILE A 12 -70.54 49.07 -24.84
N TYR A 13 -71.45 48.40 -25.50
CA TYR A 13 -71.54 46.95 -25.47
C TYR A 13 -70.31 46.27 -26.07
N LEU A 14 -69.75 46.80 -27.16
CA LEU A 14 -68.53 46.28 -27.77
C LEU A 14 -67.33 46.46 -26.85
N LEU A 15 -67.21 47.63 -26.21
CA LEU A 15 -66.17 47.90 -25.25
C LEU A 15 -66.30 47.02 -23.98
N MET A 16 -67.51 46.75 -23.51
CA MET A 16 -67.75 45.81 -22.43
C MET A 16 -67.31 44.38 -22.79
N ILE A 17 -67.67 43.92 -23.99
CA ILE A 17 -67.26 42.60 -24.47
C ILE A 17 -65.75 42.49 -24.58
N ILE A 18 -65.09 43.53 -25.10
CA ILE A 18 -63.63 43.60 -25.18
C ILE A 18 -62.99 43.59 -23.78
N PHE A 19 -63.55 44.35 -22.85
CA PHE A 19 -63.09 44.39 -21.45
C PHE A 19 -63.26 43.04 -20.71
N ILE A 20 -64.39 42.34 -20.91
CA ILE A 20 -64.63 41.01 -20.39
C ILE A 20 -63.66 40.02 -20.99
N PHE A 21 -63.43 40.07 -22.33
CA PHE A 21 -62.50 39.21 -23.03
C PHE A 21 -61.05 39.41 -22.55
N PHE A 22 -60.59 40.67 -22.35
CA PHE A 22 -59.30 41.00 -21.80
C PHE A 22 -59.15 40.51 -20.36
N ASN A 23 -60.19 40.62 -19.51
CA ASN A 23 -60.19 40.10 -18.15
C ASN A 23 -60.12 38.56 -18.11
N MET A 24 -60.92 37.87 -18.98
CA MET A 24 -60.83 36.41 -19.09
C MET A 24 -59.48 35.93 -19.60
N VAL A 25 -58.92 36.56 -20.58
CA VAL A 25 -57.55 36.26 -21.08
C VAL A 25 -56.49 36.60 -20.02
N GLY A 26 -56.65 37.65 -19.26
CA GLY A 26 -55.77 38.01 -18.13
C GLY A 26 -55.83 37.01 -16.98
N ILE A 27 -57.00 36.50 -16.64
CA ILE A 27 -57.22 35.48 -15.60
C ILE A 27 -56.65 34.14 -16.06
N SER A 28 -56.92 33.69 -17.30
CA SER A 28 -56.37 32.44 -17.87
C SER A 28 -54.85 32.47 -17.96
N ASN A 29 -54.25 33.58 -18.40
CA ASN A 29 -52.79 33.79 -18.39
C ASN A 29 -52.21 33.85 -16.99
N GLY A 30 -52.94 34.43 -16.00
CA GLY A 30 -52.49 34.50 -14.60
C GLY A 30 -52.49 33.12 -13.94
N ILE A 31 -53.44 32.26 -14.22
CA ILE A 31 -53.53 30.88 -13.70
C ILE A 31 -52.45 30.03 -14.39
N SER A 32 -52.28 30.12 -15.72
CA SER A 32 -51.24 29.38 -16.45
C SER A 32 -49.87 29.77 -15.99
N ASN A 33 -49.55 31.06 -15.76
CA ASN A 33 -48.28 31.51 -15.23
C ASN A 33 -48.03 31.06 -13.78
N LYS A 34 -49.06 30.90 -12.93
CA LYS A 34 -48.90 30.42 -11.55
C LYS A 34 -48.55 28.93 -11.52
N GLU A 35 -49.06 28.12 -12.40
CA GLU A 35 -48.73 26.70 -12.55
C GLU A 35 -47.37 26.48 -13.19
N GLU A 36 -46.97 27.27 -14.23
CA GLU A 36 -45.62 27.21 -14.83
C GLU A 36 -44.52 27.63 -13.85
N ASN A 37 -44.81 28.56 -12.95
CA ASN A 37 -43.86 28.99 -11.94
C ASN A 37 -43.52 27.92 -10.90
N LYS A 38 -44.28 26.82 -10.81
CA LYS A 38 -44.01 25.65 -9.94
C LYS A 38 -43.16 24.58 -10.62
N LYS A 39 -42.87 24.69 -11.92
CA LYS A 39 -42.19 23.66 -12.72
C LYS A 39 -40.78 24.15 -13.15
N ILE A 40 -39.87 23.18 -13.32
CA ILE A 40 -38.57 23.41 -13.92
C ILE A 40 -38.75 23.88 -15.38
N HIS A 41 -37.95 24.84 -15.83
CA HIS A 41 -38.07 25.33 -17.21
C HIS A 41 -37.77 24.22 -18.22
N LYS A 42 -38.42 24.30 -19.41
CA LYS A 42 -38.16 23.32 -20.49
C LYS A 42 -36.68 23.27 -20.85
N ASN A 43 -36.27 22.17 -21.47
CA ASN A 43 -34.89 21.94 -21.96
C ASN A 43 -33.78 21.99 -20.88
N ILE A 44 -34.14 21.66 -19.62
CA ILE A 44 -33.16 21.37 -18.56
C ILE A 44 -33.05 19.86 -18.37
N VAL A 45 -31.82 19.39 -18.28
CA VAL A 45 -31.43 17.99 -18.17
C VAL A 45 -30.50 17.84 -16.96
N ILE A 46 -30.67 16.80 -16.17
CA ILE A 46 -29.74 16.41 -15.10
C ILE A 46 -29.19 15.03 -15.45
N GLU A 47 -27.89 14.90 -15.60
CA GLU A 47 -27.19 13.64 -15.96
C GLU A 47 -27.90 12.88 -17.08
N ASN A 48 -28.21 13.55 -18.19
CA ASN A 48 -28.94 13.03 -19.35
C ASN A 48 -30.44 12.71 -19.13
N ILE A 49 -31.01 12.98 -17.96
CA ILE A 49 -32.43 12.84 -17.69
C ILE A 49 -33.14 14.18 -17.88
N HIS A 50 -34.10 14.23 -18.79
CA HIS A 50 -34.94 15.41 -18.99
C HIS A 50 -35.84 15.64 -17.77
N VAL A 51 -35.62 16.79 -17.08
CA VAL A 51 -36.41 17.22 -15.91
C VAL A 51 -37.25 18.47 -16.21
N GLY A 52 -37.09 19.07 -17.38
CA GLY A 52 -37.89 20.21 -17.83
C GLY A 52 -39.40 19.91 -17.80
N LYS A 53 -40.20 20.92 -17.43
CA LYS A 53 -41.66 20.88 -17.21
C LYS A 53 -42.12 20.01 -16.02
N LEU A 54 -41.21 19.40 -15.27
CA LEU A 54 -41.53 18.67 -14.04
C LEU A 54 -41.56 19.62 -12.82
N THR A 55 -42.34 19.26 -11.81
CA THR A 55 -42.20 19.85 -10.47
C THR A 55 -40.90 19.35 -9.83
N LYS A 56 -40.38 20.04 -8.81
CA LYS A 56 -39.18 19.58 -8.09
C LYS A 56 -39.37 18.12 -7.58
N GLN A 57 -40.48 17.81 -6.94
CA GLN A 57 -40.73 16.48 -6.42
C GLN A 57 -40.78 15.40 -7.53
N SER A 58 -41.41 15.69 -8.66
CA SER A 58 -41.44 14.75 -9.79
C SER A 58 -40.08 14.54 -10.41
N ALA A 59 -39.22 15.58 -10.45
CA ALA A 59 -37.86 15.49 -10.92
C ALA A 59 -37.00 14.64 -9.97
N ILE A 60 -37.10 14.87 -8.65
CA ILE A 60 -36.42 14.08 -7.61
C ILE A 60 -36.78 12.60 -7.76
N ASN A 61 -38.07 12.29 -7.80
CA ASN A 61 -38.56 10.91 -7.93
C ASN A 61 -38.03 10.26 -9.22
N LYS A 62 -38.04 11.01 -10.35
CA LYS A 62 -37.51 10.52 -11.62
C LYS A 62 -36.03 10.20 -11.55
N LEU A 63 -35.23 11.07 -10.91
CA LEU A 63 -33.78 10.87 -10.75
C LEU A 63 -33.47 9.71 -9.80
N LYS A 64 -34.17 9.61 -8.65
CA LYS A 64 -34.01 8.47 -7.71
C LYS A 64 -34.34 7.13 -8.36
N ASN A 65 -35.32 7.07 -9.26
CA ASN A 65 -35.64 5.86 -9.99
C ASN A 65 -34.56 5.48 -11.04
N ASN A 66 -33.95 6.48 -11.69
CA ASN A 66 -32.91 6.22 -12.68
C ASN A 66 -31.52 6.00 -12.06
N TYR A 67 -31.24 6.61 -10.91
CA TYR A 67 -29.96 6.53 -10.18
C TYR A 67 -30.21 6.06 -8.73
N PRO A 68 -30.69 4.81 -8.53
CA PRO A 68 -30.95 4.30 -7.20
C PRO A 68 -29.64 4.11 -6.44
N VAL A 69 -29.60 4.63 -5.20
CA VAL A 69 -28.54 4.32 -4.25
C VAL A 69 -28.84 2.95 -3.66
N LYS A 70 -27.99 1.95 -3.92
CA LYS A 70 -28.19 0.55 -3.51
C LYS A 70 -26.93 0.01 -2.86
N ASN A 71 -27.09 -0.86 -1.88
CA ASN A 71 -26.00 -1.64 -1.32
C ASN A 71 -25.33 -2.48 -2.40
N PHE A 72 -24.04 -2.71 -2.27
CA PHE A 72 -23.27 -3.55 -3.18
C PHE A 72 -22.37 -4.52 -2.41
N ASN A 73 -21.90 -5.53 -3.09
CA ASN A 73 -21.08 -6.55 -2.46
C ASN A 73 -19.67 -6.51 -2.99
N ILE A 74 -18.74 -6.73 -2.08
CA ILE A 74 -17.36 -7.09 -2.34
C ILE A 74 -17.30 -8.62 -2.27
N ILE A 75 -16.75 -9.28 -3.29
CA ILE A 75 -16.74 -10.74 -3.42
C ILE A 75 -15.32 -11.23 -3.62
N TYR A 76 -14.95 -12.27 -2.89
CA TYR A 76 -13.68 -13.00 -3.08
C TYR A 76 -13.92 -14.50 -2.85
N ASN A 77 -13.75 -15.30 -3.89
CA ASN A 77 -14.10 -16.72 -3.88
C ASN A 77 -15.55 -16.94 -3.38
N SER A 78 -15.73 -17.71 -2.31
CA SER A 78 -17.04 -17.96 -1.68
C SER A 78 -17.44 -16.90 -0.65
N LYS A 79 -16.53 -15.96 -0.29
CA LYS A 79 -16.80 -14.92 0.69
C LYS A 79 -17.45 -13.70 0.05
N LYS A 80 -18.38 -13.11 0.78
CA LYS A 80 -19.14 -11.93 0.35
C LYS A 80 -19.30 -10.97 1.51
N TRP A 81 -18.96 -9.69 1.30
CA TRP A 81 -19.16 -8.60 2.25
C TRP A 81 -20.09 -7.57 1.62
N THR A 82 -21.19 -7.28 2.29
CA THR A 82 -22.13 -6.25 1.84
C THR A 82 -21.67 -4.89 2.36
N ILE A 83 -21.52 -3.93 1.45
CA ILE A 83 -21.29 -2.53 1.76
C ILE A 83 -22.64 -1.83 1.76
N ASN A 84 -23.09 -1.41 2.94
CA ASN A 84 -24.27 -0.56 3.04
C ASN A 84 -23.86 0.86 2.65
N VAL A 85 -24.62 1.46 1.76
CA VAL A 85 -24.31 2.80 1.25
C VAL A 85 -24.38 3.88 2.33
N GLU A 86 -25.15 3.65 3.38
CA GLU A 86 -25.24 4.49 4.57
C GLU A 86 -23.94 4.45 5.40
N ASP A 87 -23.24 3.30 5.45
CA ASP A 87 -21.99 3.14 6.17
C ASP A 87 -20.84 3.97 5.57
N ILE A 88 -20.98 4.41 4.32
CA ILE A 88 -20.00 5.22 3.59
C ILE A 88 -20.55 6.60 3.20
N ASP A 89 -21.72 7.01 3.72
CA ASP A 89 -22.40 8.28 3.41
C ASP A 89 -22.52 8.55 1.89
N LEU A 90 -22.83 7.53 1.09
CA LEU A 90 -22.97 7.70 -0.36
C LEU A 90 -24.17 8.58 -0.69
N ASN A 91 -23.93 9.69 -1.35
CA ASN A 91 -24.97 10.65 -1.76
C ASN A 91 -24.76 11.11 -3.21
N TYR A 92 -25.84 11.12 -3.99
CA TYR A 92 -25.85 11.62 -5.37
C TYR A 92 -26.33 13.07 -5.48
N HIS A 93 -26.54 13.78 -4.40
CA HIS A 93 -26.95 15.19 -4.36
C HIS A 93 -28.10 15.54 -5.30
N ILE A 94 -29.11 14.66 -5.36
CA ILE A 94 -30.26 14.81 -6.27
C ILE A 94 -31.06 16.06 -5.95
N ASP A 95 -31.31 16.32 -4.67
CA ASP A 95 -32.12 17.45 -4.22
C ASP A 95 -31.47 18.79 -4.58
N GLU A 96 -30.16 18.92 -4.38
CA GLU A 96 -29.37 20.12 -4.74
C GLU A 96 -29.35 20.31 -6.27
N SER A 97 -29.16 19.25 -7.04
CA SER A 97 -29.17 19.32 -8.51
C SER A 97 -30.54 19.72 -9.06
N VAL A 98 -31.62 19.23 -8.45
CA VAL A 98 -33.00 19.63 -8.80
C VAL A 98 -33.25 21.08 -8.39
N GLN A 99 -32.75 21.53 -7.25
CA GLN A 99 -32.85 22.90 -6.82
C GLN A 99 -32.09 23.83 -7.80
N GLU A 100 -30.87 23.47 -8.22
CA GLU A 100 -30.11 24.21 -9.24
C GLU A 100 -30.90 24.31 -10.55
N ALA A 101 -31.49 23.18 -10.98
CA ALA A 101 -32.33 23.15 -12.19
C ALA A 101 -33.53 24.07 -12.10
N PHE A 102 -34.18 24.12 -10.94
CA PHE A 102 -35.32 24.96 -10.68
C PHE A 102 -34.93 26.46 -10.67
N ASP A 103 -33.80 26.79 -10.03
CA ASP A 103 -33.33 28.17 -9.84
C ASP A 103 -32.60 28.74 -11.08
N TYR A 104 -32.22 27.90 -12.04
CA TYR A 104 -31.47 28.33 -13.21
C TYR A 104 -32.10 29.51 -13.97
N THR A 105 -33.43 29.61 -14.01
CA THR A 105 -34.18 30.70 -14.66
C THR A 105 -34.86 31.66 -13.65
N ARG A 106 -34.51 31.54 -12.35
CA ARG A 106 -35.13 32.28 -11.22
C ARG A 106 -34.11 32.99 -10.32
N SER A 107 -32.95 33.34 -10.87
CA SER A 107 -31.92 34.05 -10.11
C SER A 107 -32.37 35.51 -9.85
N ASP A 108 -31.70 36.23 -8.94
CA ASP A 108 -32.08 37.59 -8.49
C ASP A 108 -31.99 38.65 -9.62
N LYS A 109 -31.28 38.36 -10.72
CA LYS A 109 -31.09 39.31 -11.85
C LYS A 109 -32.05 38.99 -12.99
N ILE A 110 -33.07 39.80 -13.13
CA ILE A 110 -34.14 39.68 -14.17
C ILE A 110 -33.57 39.51 -15.59
N TRP A 111 -32.58 40.29 -15.96
CA TRP A 111 -31.93 40.20 -17.27
C TRP A 111 -31.24 38.84 -17.53
N ASN A 112 -30.64 38.28 -16.53
CA ASN A 112 -30.02 36.95 -16.63
C ASN A 112 -31.08 35.86 -16.81
N ASN A 113 -32.20 35.97 -16.14
CA ASN A 113 -33.34 35.04 -16.26
C ASN A 113 -33.94 35.07 -17.65
N LEU A 114 -34.15 36.30 -18.21
CA LEU A 114 -34.66 36.48 -19.59
C LEU A 114 -33.69 35.88 -20.62
N LYS A 115 -32.36 36.14 -20.48
CA LYS A 115 -31.32 35.58 -21.34
C LYS A 115 -31.28 34.08 -21.30
N ARG A 116 -31.36 33.46 -20.09
CA ARG A 116 -31.38 31.99 -19.88
C ARG A 116 -32.65 31.38 -20.46
N LYS A 117 -33.83 31.97 -20.19
CA LYS A 117 -35.09 31.55 -20.80
C LYS A 117 -35.07 31.63 -22.33
N GLY A 118 -34.53 32.72 -22.89
CA GLY A 118 -34.34 32.87 -24.32
C GLY A 118 -33.48 31.74 -24.92
N LYS A 119 -32.34 31.45 -24.32
CA LYS A 119 -31.46 30.33 -24.75
C LYS A 119 -32.17 28.99 -24.74
N LEU A 120 -32.90 28.68 -23.68
CA LEU A 120 -33.65 27.42 -23.54
C LEU A 120 -34.81 27.35 -24.52
N ASN A 121 -35.41 28.47 -24.91
CA ASN A 121 -36.48 28.55 -25.88
C ASN A 121 -36.06 28.23 -27.32
N ILE A 122 -34.78 28.52 -27.68
CA ILE A 122 -34.18 28.25 -28.98
C ILE A 122 -33.58 26.81 -29.04
N ASN A 123 -34.16 25.84 -28.36
CA ASN A 123 -33.73 24.41 -28.29
C ASN A 123 -32.32 24.18 -27.76
N LYS A 124 -31.70 25.13 -27.04
CA LYS A 124 -30.45 24.90 -26.30
C LYS A 124 -30.76 24.23 -24.97
N THR A 125 -30.15 23.09 -24.73
CA THR A 125 -30.27 22.33 -23.49
C THR A 125 -29.30 22.83 -22.44
N TYR A 126 -29.72 22.97 -21.19
CA TYR A 126 -28.84 23.15 -20.04
C TYR A 126 -28.69 21.80 -19.31
N ASN A 127 -27.47 21.30 -19.27
CA ASN A 127 -27.17 20.02 -18.66
C ASN A 127 -26.44 20.23 -17.32
N ILE A 128 -27.01 19.71 -16.26
CA ILE A 128 -26.44 19.68 -14.89
C ILE A 128 -25.88 18.28 -14.65
N LYS A 129 -24.65 18.21 -14.16
CA LYS A 129 -24.05 16.95 -13.75
C LYS A 129 -24.50 16.60 -12.34
N LEU A 130 -24.91 15.36 -12.15
CA LEU A 130 -25.27 14.83 -10.84
C LEU A 130 -23.99 14.52 -10.07
N LYS A 131 -23.74 15.27 -9.00
CA LYS A 131 -22.57 15.07 -8.12
C LYS A 131 -22.75 13.82 -7.28
N ALA A 132 -21.71 13.01 -7.17
CA ALA A 132 -21.66 11.88 -6.27
C ALA A 132 -20.55 12.10 -5.23
N THR A 133 -20.86 11.84 -3.96
CA THR A 133 -19.89 11.91 -2.85
C THR A 133 -20.05 10.72 -1.93
N TYR A 134 -18.98 10.31 -1.29
CA TYR A 134 -18.97 9.31 -0.23
C TYR A 134 -17.82 9.60 0.74
N ASP A 135 -17.85 9.01 1.93
CA ASP A 135 -16.77 9.10 2.92
C ASP A 135 -15.70 8.05 2.64
N GLU A 136 -14.55 8.51 2.08
CA GLU A 136 -13.42 7.65 1.77
C GLU A 136 -12.77 7.03 3.02
N ALA A 137 -12.82 7.73 4.17
CA ALA A 137 -12.24 7.21 5.40
C ALA A 137 -13.06 6.05 5.97
N LYS A 138 -14.39 6.17 5.91
CA LYS A 138 -15.32 5.08 6.29
C LYS A 138 -15.15 3.87 5.38
N LEU A 139 -15.12 4.08 4.05
CA LEU A 139 -14.87 3.01 3.09
C LEU A 139 -13.52 2.33 3.33
N SER A 140 -12.48 3.12 3.59
CA SER A 140 -11.13 2.59 3.86
C SER A 140 -11.11 1.70 5.10
N LYS A 141 -11.82 2.07 6.18
CA LYS A 141 -11.95 1.23 7.39
C LYS A 141 -12.64 -0.11 7.10
N ILE A 142 -13.67 -0.10 6.28
CA ILE A 142 -14.37 -1.34 5.87
C ILE A 142 -13.40 -2.21 5.05
N MET A 143 -12.73 -1.62 4.06
CA MET A 143 -11.77 -2.34 3.23
C MET A 143 -10.60 -2.91 4.04
N GLN A 144 -10.10 -2.21 5.06
CA GLN A 144 -9.07 -2.73 5.96
C GLN A 144 -9.50 -4.00 6.70
N LYS A 145 -10.78 -4.07 7.14
CA LYS A 145 -11.33 -5.29 7.77
C LYS A 145 -11.36 -6.45 6.78
N ILE A 146 -11.85 -6.21 5.55
CA ILE A 146 -11.89 -7.21 4.48
C ILE A 146 -10.48 -7.69 4.14
N CYS A 147 -9.52 -6.77 4.01
CA CYS A 147 -8.13 -7.11 3.72
C CYS A 147 -7.50 -8.00 4.81
N LYS A 148 -7.77 -7.74 6.10
CA LYS A 148 -7.27 -8.58 7.19
C LYS A 148 -7.77 -10.03 7.13
N GLU A 149 -8.95 -10.28 6.54
CA GLU A 149 -9.50 -11.62 6.37
C GLU A 149 -8.95 -12.35 5.14
N ILE A 150 -8.37 -11.64 4.17
CA ILE A 150 -7.92 -12.20 2.89
C ILE A 150 -6.41 -12.27 2.80
N ASN A 151 -5.71 -11.21 3.28
CA ASN A 151 -4.26 -11.11 3.18
C ASN A 151 -3.59 -12.20 4.00
N ILE A 152 -2.57 -12.78 3.39
CA ILE A 152 -1.68 -13.75 4.01
C ILE A 152 -0.28 -13.34 3.62
N ASP A 153 0.60 -13.16 4.60
CA ASP A 153 2.00 -12.86 4.34
C ASP A 153 2.71 -14.07 3.74
N ALA A 154 3.69 -13.82 2.88
CA ALA A 154 4.59 -14.85 2.42
C ALA A 154 5.49 -15.31 3.57
N VAL A 155 5.80 -16.59 3.61
CA VAL A 155 6.70 -17.18 4.60
C VAL A 155 7.98 -17.62 3.90
N ASP A 156 9.12 -17.11 4.36
CA ASP A 156 10.43 -17.49 3.85
C ASP A 156 10.78 -18.94 4.25
N ALA A 157 11.51 -19.62 3.39
CA ALA A 157 12.14 -20.89 3.74
C ALA A 157 13.24 -20.65 4.78
N THR A 158 13.45 -21.64 5.64
CA THR A 158 14.49 -21.60 6.67
C THR A 158 15.52 -22.69 6.44
N PHE A 159 16.77 -22.40 6.79
CA PHE A 159 17.87 -23.35 6.82
C PHE A 159 18.54 -23.26 8.19
N ASN A 160 18.76 -24.38 8.84
CA ASN A 160 19.46 -24.44 10.11
C ASN A 160 20.32 -25.71 10.19
N VAL A 161 21.47 -25.60 10.86
CA VAL A 161 22.34 -26.73 11.15
C VAL A 161 22.40 -26.89 12.67
N GLU A 162 21.84 -27.98 13.16
CA GLU A 162 21.83 -28.33 14.58
C GLU A 162 23.26 -28.59 15.10
N PRO A 163 23.51 -28.49 16.39
CA PRO A 163 24.82 -28.83 16.98
C PRO A 163 25.30 -30.28 16.67
N SER A 164 24.37 -31.19 16.41
CA SER A 164 24.65 -32.57 15.94
C SER A 164 25.20 -32.62 14.51
N GLY A 165 25.05 -31.55 13.74
CA GLY A 165 25.33 -31.49 12.31
C GLY A 165 24.14 -31.83 11.41
N GLU A 166 22.98 -32.12 12.00
CA GLU A 166 21.74 -32.36 11.27
C GLU A 166 21.25 -31.08 10.60
N ILE A 167 20.88 -31.17 9.33
CA ILE A 167 20.37 -30.02 8.57
C ILE A 167 18.84 -30.01 8.59
N LYS A 168 18.24 -28.96 9.11
CA LYS A 168 16.79 -28.72 9.10
C LYS A 168 16.42 -27.65 8.10
N ARG A 169 15.39 -27.91 7.28
CA ARG A 169 14.87 -27.00 6.27
C ARG A 169 13.39 -26.78 6.44
N GLY A 170 12.95 -25.51 6.60
CA GLY A 170 11.55 -25.10 6.53
C GLY A 170 11.15 -24.74 5.11
N LYS A 171 9.92 -25.08 4.72
CA LYS A 171 9.39 -24.75 3.40
C LYS A 171 8.88 -23.33 3.35
N SER A 172 9.15 -22.62 2.26
CA SER A 172 8.51 -21.34 1.98
C SER A 172 7.03 -21.50 1.61
N LYS A 173 6.27 -20.45 1.83
CA LYS A 173 4.86 -20.38 1.39
C LYS A 173 4.63 -19.03 0.72
N GLU A 174 3.93 -19.05 -0.40
CA GLU A 174 3.43 -17.84 -1.02
C GLU A 174 2.33 -17.21 -0.18
N GLY A 175 2.32 -15.89 -0.15
CA GLY A 175 1.26 -15.09 0.43
C GLY A 175 0.33 -14.52 -0.63
N ARG A 176 -0.62 -13.70 -0.19
CA ARG A 176 -1.49 -12.94 -1.08
C ARG A 176 -1.93 -11.64 -0.40
N GLN A 177 -2.15 -10.63 -1.20
CA GLN A 177 -2.64 -9.33 -0.74
C GLN A 177 -3.71 -8.80 -1.70
N VAL A 178 -4.75 -8.18 -1.15
CA VAL A 178 -5.78 -7.51 -1.96
C VAL A 178 -5.16 -6.34 -2.71
N ASP A 179 -5.43 -6.23 -4.01
CA ASP A 179 -5.08 -5.06 -4.82
C ASP A 179 -6.03 -3.89 -4.50
N LEU A 180 -5.72 -3.21 -3.40
CA LEU A 180 -6.52 -2.08 -2.91
C LEU A 180 -6.62 -0.93 -3.91
N SER A 181 -5.58 -0.71 -4.72
CA SER A 181 -5.57 0.38 -5.70
C SER A 181 -6.62 0.14 -6.76
N LYS A 182 -6.65 -1.07 -7.31
CA LYS A 182 -7.64 -1.49 -8.30
C LYS A 182 -9.07 -1.47 -7.76
N VAL A 183 -9.26 -1.96 -6.54
CA VAL A 183 -10.59 -1.96 -5.90
C VAL A 183 -11.10 -0.54 -5.66
N LYS A 184 -10.25 0.36 -5.18
CA LYS A 184 -10.63 1.77 -4.98
C LYS A 184 -10.99 2.44 -6.28
N GLU A 185 -10.25 2.21 -7.35
CA GLU A 185 -10.54 2.73 -8.69
C GLU A 185 -11.90 2.22 -9.20
N GLU A 186 -12.17 0.91 -9.06
CA GLU A 186 -13.46 0.32 -9.47
C GLU A 186 -14.64 0.89 -8.69
N ILE A 187 -14.49 1.11 -7.36
CA ILE A 187 -15.52 1.73 -6.52
C ILE A 187 -15.74 3.19 -6.94
N TYR A 188 -14.66 3.95 -7.11
CA TYR A 188 -14.72 5.34 -7.54
C TYR A 188 -15.44 5.47 -8.88
N ASP A 189 -15.06 4.67 -9.86
CA ASP A 189 -15.67 4.62 -11.18
C ASP A 189 -17.16 4.24 -11.14
N MET A 190 -17.49 3.23 -10.36
CA MET A 190 -18.87 2.76 -10.16
C MET A 190 -19.76 3.86 -9.59
N ILE A 191 -19.28 4.57 -8.55
CA ILE A 191 -20.00 5.66 -7.87
C ILE A 191 -20.18 6.85 -8.83
N ASN A 192 -19.10 7.27 -9.50
CA ASN A 192 -19.16 8.42 -10.41
C ASN A 192 -20.02 8.16 -11.65
N LYS A 193 -20.01 6.95 -12.16
CA LYS A 193 -20.89 6.51 -13.25
C LYS A 193 -22.31 6.22 -12.79
N LYS A 194 -22.60 6.25 -11.48
CA LYS A 194 -23.89 5.97 -10.83
C LYS A 194 -24.46 4.60 -11.24
N LYS A 195 -23.55 3.64 -11.47
CA LYS A 195 -23.90 2.26 -11.88
C LYS A 195 -23.42 1.28 -10.82
N ILE A 196 -24.21 1.18 -9.75
CA ILE A 196 -23.88 0.29 -8.62
C ILE A 196 -23.92 -1.17 -9.06
N LYS A 197 -22.81 -1.89 -8.85
CA LYS A 197 -22.63 -3.32 -9.14
C LYS A 197 -21.76 -3.98 -8.07
N ASN A 198 -21.79 -5.30 -8.01
CA ASN A 198 -20.85 -6.04 -7.18
C ASN A 198 -19.42 -5.94 -7.74
N ILE A 199 -18.43 -5.98 -6.84
CA ILE A 199 -17.01 -5.89 -7.15
C ILE A 199 -16.34 -7.20 -6.75
N ASN A 200 -15.64 -7.83 -7.68
CA ASN A 200 -14.82 -9.00 -7.43
C ASN A 200 -13.41 -8.56 -7.06
N LEU A 201 -12.95 -8.94 -5.87
CA LEU A 201 -11.62 -8.61 -5.42
C LEU A 201 -10.55 -9.32 -6.26
N THR A 202 -9.55 -8.57 -6.66
CA THR A 202 -8.31 -9.08 -7.22
C THR A 202 -7.26 -9.14 -6.12
N VAL A 203 -6.49 -10.21 -6.07
CA VAL A 203 -5.35 -10.38 -5.15
C VAL A 203 -4.05 -10.44 -5.94
N ILE A 204 -2.98 -9.95 -5.30
CA ILE A 204 -1.60 -10.02 -5.79
C ILE A 204 -0.93 -11.13 -4.99
N THR A 205 -0.22 -12.03 -5.66
CA THR A 205 0.60 -13.05 -5.01
C THR A 205 1.84 -12.40 -4.40
N LEU A 206 2.10 -12.68 -3.12
CA LEU A 206 3.32 -12.29 -2.42
C LEU A 206 4.29 -13.47 -2.45
N TYR A 207 5.45 -13.27 -3.05
CA TYR A 207 6.47 -14.31 -3.09
C TYR A 207 7.40 -14.21 -1.88
N PRO A 208 7.83 -15.34 -1.31
CA PRO A 208 8.84 -15.36 -0.25
C PRO A 208 10.18 -14.85 -0.80
N LYS A 209 10.95 -14.15 0.02
CA LYS A 209 12.31 -13.69 -0.31
C LYS A 209 13.28 -14.86 -0.42
N ILE A 210 13.09 -15.87 0.45
CA ILE A 210 13.89 -17.10 0.47
C ILE A 210 12.96 -18.24 0.11
N THR A 211 13.23 -18.91 -1.01
CA THR A 211 12.41 -20.01 -1.51
C THR A 211 12.88 -21.36 -1.00
N THR A 212 11.99 -22.33 -0.95
CA THR A 212 12.33 -23.73 -0.66
C THR A 212 13.44 -24.25 -1.58
N LYS A 213 13.40 -23.92 -2.88
CA LYS A 213 14.40 -24.32 -3.86
C LYS A 213 15.80 -23.81 -3.51
N GLN A 214 15.90 -22.55 -3.06
CA GLN A 214 17.18 -21.94 -2.66
C GLN A 214 17.77 -22.63 -1.43
N VAL A 215 17.00 -22.92 -0.38
CA VAL A 215 17.55 -23.63 0.79
C VAL A 215 17.83 -25.11 0.51
N GLN A 216 17.16 -25.71 -0.46
CA GLN A 216 17.44 -27.09 -0.88
C GLN A 216 18.76 -27.21 -1.64
N SER A 217 19.23 -26.15 -2.32
CA SER A 217 20.51 -26.16 -3.02
C SER A 217 21.70 -26.24 -2.06
N ILE A 218 21.55 -25.79 -0.79
CA ILE A 218 22.62 -25.92 0.21
C ILE A 218 22.73 -27.36 0.65
N ASN A 219 23.67 -28.13 0.08
CA ASN A 219 23.76 -29.57 0.25
C ASN A 219 25.13 -30.09 0.71
N CYS A 220 26.17 -29.26 0.75
CA CYS A 220 27.50 -29.65 1.18
C CYS A 220 28.22 -28.55 1.96
N ILE A 221 29.38 -28.89 2.54
CA ILE A 221 30.32 -27.92 3.13
C ILE A 221 31.30 -27.52 2.04
N LEU A 222 31.28 -26.23 1.65
CA LEU A 222 32.25 -25.66 0.69
C LEU A 222 33.61 -25.43 1.33
N GLY A 223 33.64 -24.93 2.55
CA GLY A 223 34.88 -24.64 3.29
C GLY A 223 34.70 -24.77 4.80
N LYS A 224 35.80 -25.14 5.45
CA LYS A 224 35.85 -25.31 6.92
C LYS A 224 37.23 -24.93 7.44
N PHE A 225 37.24 -24.16 8.52
CA PHE A 225 38.47 -23.84 9.26
C PHE A 225 38.24 -23.87 10.75
N SER A 226 39.28 -24.22 11.54
CA SER A 226 39.19 -24.32 13.01
C SER A 226 40.40 -23.69 13.66
N THR A 227 40.18 -23.05 14.79
CA THR A 227 41.25 -22.53 15.68
C THR A 227 40.96 -22.90 17.12
N THR A 228 42.06 -23.10 17.92
CA THR A 228 41.95 -23.48 19.34
C THR A 228 42.14 -22.29 20.27
N PHE A 229 41.49 -22.30 21.42
CA PHE A 229 41.62 -21.26 22.43
C PHE A 229 41.42 -21.84 23.86
N ASN A 230 41.79 -21.11 24.87
CA ASN A 230 41.49 -21.46 26.27
C ASN A 230 40.05 -21.02 26.60
N ASN A 231 39.18 -21.97 26.92
CA ASN A 231 37.77 -21.74 27.17
C ASN A 231 37.48 -20.98 28.46
N ASP A 232 38.31 -21.21 29.53
CA ASP A 232 38.04 -20.75 30.88
C ASP A 232 38.61 -19.33 31.16
N THR A 233 38.55 -18.46 30.16
CA THR A 233 39.09 -17.08 30.25
C THR A 233 38.05 -16.07 29.76
N SER A 234 38.19 -14.77 30.14
CA SER A 234 37.42 -13.67 29.56
C SER A 234 37.53 -13.63 28.02
N ARG A 235 38.74 -13.97 27.52
CA ARG A 235 39.00 -14.07 26.09
C ARG A 235 38.18 -15.21 25.44
N GLY A 236 38.10 -16.36 26.08
CA GLY A 236 37.28 -17.49 25.66
C GLY A 236 35.79 -17.10 25.65
N SER A 237 35.29 -16.41 26.67
CA SER A 237 33.94 -15.88 26.73
C SER A 237 33.63 -14.96 25.53
N ASN A 238 34.59 -14.06 25.18
CA ASN A 238 34.41 -13.18 24.00
C ASN A 238 34.37 -13.95 22.68
N ILE A 239 35.12 -15.05 22.55
CA ILE A 239 35.09 -15.92 21.37
C ILE A 239 33.74 -16.61 21.25
N HIS A 240 33.11 -17.05 22.35
CA HIS A 240 31.78 -17.58 22.35
C HIS A 240 30.75 -16.53 21.86
N VAL A 241 30.73 -15.35 22.48
CA VAL A 241 29.80 -14.28 22.09
C VAL A 241 29.95 -13.92 20.61
N ALA A 242 31.18 -13.72 20.13
CA ALA A 242 31.43 -13.36 18.74
C ALA A 242 31.12 -14.51 17.78
N GLY A 243 31.44 -15.74 18.15
CA GLY A 243 31.15 -16.94 17.34
C GLY A 243 29.65 -17.20 17.17
N GLU A 244 28.87 -17.03 18.24
CA GLU A 244 27.42 -17.16 18.22
C GLU A 244 26.77 -16.06 17.39
N SER A 245 27.18 -14.79 17.60
CA SER A 245 26.62 -13.64 16.84
C SER A 245 26.92 -13.71 15.35
N THR A 246 27.98 -14.40 14.91
CA THR A 246 28.35 -14.59 13.50
C THR A 246 27.96 -15.97 12.93
N SER A 247 27.16 -16.72 13.67
CA SER A 247 26.63 -18.01 13.24
C SER A 247 25.21 -17.90 12.68
N ASP A 248 24.79 -18.93 11.96
CA ASP A 248 23.44 -19.10 11.46
C ASP A 248 23.00 -18.00 10.48
N ILE A 249 23.95 -17.57 9.63
CA ILE A 249 23.75 -16.51 8.64
C ILE A 249 23.56 -17.14 7.24
N LEU A 250 22.39 -16.90 6.65
CA LEU A 250 22.14 -17.20 5.24
C LEU A 250 22.53 -15.96 4.42
N LEU A 251 23.40 -16.15 3.43
CA LEU A 251 23.88 -15.11 2.55
C LEU A 251 23.43 -15.44 1.11
N MET A 252 22.52 -14.64 0.58
CA MET A 252 21.96 -14.84 -0.74
C MET A 252 23.00 -14.49 -1.85
N PRO A 253 22.79 -14.90 -3.11
CA PRO A 253 23.62 -14.49 -4.24
C PRO A 253 23.85 -12.98 -4.28
N GLY A 254 25.12 -12.55 -4.36
CA GLY A 254 25.53 -11.15 -4.41
C GLY A 254 25.50 -10.40 -3.09
N GLU A 255 25.02 -11.00 -1.98
CA GLU A 255 25.05 -10.38 -0.67
C GLU A 255 26.44 -10.42 -0.04
N THR A 256 26.73 -9.41 0.77
CA THR A 256 28.01 -9.23 1.47
C THR A 256 27.84 -9.43 2.98
N PHE A 257 28.66 -10.30 3.55
CA PHE A 257 28.85 -10.44 4.99
C PHE A 257 29.76 -9.32 5.50
N SER A 258 29.45 -8.72 6.65
CA SER A 258 30.32 -7.80 7.38
C SER A 258 30.37 -8.24 8.83
N TYR A 259 31.58 -8.55 9.30
CA TYR A 259 31.79 -8.98 10.68
C TYR A 259 31.36 -7.90 11.69
N ASN A 260 31.74 -6.63 11.43
CA ASN A 260 31.42 -5.52 12.31
C ASN A 260 29.91 -5.24 12.36
N LYS A 261 29.22 -5.33 11.22
CA LYS A 261 27.75 -5.15 11.14
C LYS A 261 27.05 -6.26 11.93
N THR A 262 27.55 -7.47 11.88
CA THR A 262 26.95 -8.65 12.51
C THR A 262 27.17 -8.66 14.02
N THR A 263 28.40 -8.36 14.48
CA THR A 263 28.74 -8.41 15.92
C THR A 263 28.39 -7.13 16.68
N GLY A 264 28.28 -5.99 15.99
CA GLY A 264 28.14 -4.67 16.62
C GLY A 264 29.36 -4.25 17.44
N ALA A 265 29.18 -3.27 18.32
CA ALA A 265 30.21 -2.78 19.22
C ALA A 265 30.59 -3.85 20.26
N ARG A 266 31.91 -4.01 20.51
CA ARG A 266 32.44 -5.02 21.45
C ARG A 266 32.58 -4.41 22.84
N ASN A 267 31.47 -4.23 23.52
CA ASN A 267 31.39 -3.63 24.85
C ASN A 267 30.67 -4.57 25.85
N TRP A 268 30.69 -4.22 27.12
CA TRP A 268 30.03 -4.99 28.16
C TRP A 268 28.52 -5.12 27.99
N VAL A 269 27.85 -4.14 27.35
CA VAL A 269 26.40 -4.19 27.07
C VAL A 269 26.08 -5.34 26.13
N ASN A 270 26.96 -5.59 25.16
CA ASN A 270 26.86 -6.69 24.19
C ASN A 270 27.51 -8.00 24.70
N GLY A 271 27.80 -8.12 26.01
CA GLY A 271 28.31 -9.34 26.63
C GLY A 271 29.83 -9.53 26.55
N TYR A 272 30.58 -8.56 26.00
CA TYR A 272 32.04 -8.68 25.90
C TYR A 272 32.72 -8.28 27.18
N LYS A 273 33.79 -8.99 27.51
CA LYS A 273 34.64 -8.78 28.71
C LYS A 273 36.00 -8.16 28.33
N SER A 274 36.64 -7.51 29.28
CA SER A 274 38.02 -7.09 29.13
C SER A 274 38.95 -8.31 29.05
N ALA A 275 39.83 -8.30 28.04
CA ALA A 275 40.79 -9.36 27.76
C ALA A 275 41.97 -8.76 26.94
N PRO A 276 43.10 -9.49 26.82
CA PRO A 276 44.24 -9.01 26.05
C PRO A 276 43.93 -8.70 24.60
N VAL A 277 44.27 -7.46 24.14
CA VAL A 277 44.17 -6.97 22.76
C VAL A 277 45.53 -6.40 22.33
N ILE A 278 45.77 -6.32 21.02
CA ILE A 278 46.99 -5.71 20.45
C ILE A 278 46.64 -4.30 20.00
N VAL A 279 47.25 -3.28 20.61
CA VAL A 279 47.09 -1.87 20.25
C VAL A 279 48.49 -1.26 20.06
N GLY A 280 48.74 -0.70 18.87
CA GLY A 280 50.06 -0.07 18.58
C GLY A 280 51.24 -1.02 18.74
N GLY A 281 51.07 -2.31 18.44
CA GLY A 281 52.14 -3.32 18.59
C GLY A 281 52.40 -3.77 20.03
N LYS A 282 51.56 -3.37 21.02
CA LYS A 282 51.66 -3.78 22.44
C LYS A 282 50.43 -4.52 22.87
N VAL A 283 50.59 -5.49 23.78
CA VAL A 283 49.48 -6.22 24.38
C VAL A 283 48.99 -5.43 25.60
N VAL A 284 47.71 -5.02 25.57
CA VAL A 284 47.03 -4.31 26.66
C VAL A 284 45.69 -4.97 26.94
N ASN A 285 45.07 -4.70 28.07
CA ASN A 285 43.69 -5.16 28.34
C ASN A 285 42.69 -4.20 27.69
N GLY A 286 41.74 -4.73 26.94
CA GLY A 286 40.70 -3.99 26.28
C GLY A 286 39.44 -4.82 26.07
N GLU A 287 38.33 -4.18 25.77
CA GLU A 287 37.06 -4.88 25.53
C GLU A 287 37.11 -5.70 24.22
N GLY A 288 36.52 -6.88 24.24
CA GLY A 288 36.44 -7.74 23.06
C GLY A 288 37.73 -8.46 22.67
N GLY A 289 38.75 -8.55 23.57
CA GLY A 289 39.93 -9.35 23.26
C GLY A 289 39.57 -10.79 22.91
N GLY A 290 40.03 -11.29 21.75
CA GLY A 290 39.71 -12.62 21.20
C GLY A 290 38.87 -12.60 19.95
N VAL A 291 38.11 -11.54 19.62
CA VAL A 291 37.20 -11.47 18.48
C VAL A 291 37.89 -11.63 17.11
N CYS A 292 39.17 -11.14 17.01
CA CYS A 292 39.97 -11.33 15.79
C CYS A 292 40.30 -12.80 15.50
N GLN A 293 40.26 -13.69 16.48
CA GLN A 293 40.41 -15.11 16.23
C GLN A 293 39.14 -15.68 15.54
N VAL A 294 37.95 -15.21 15.92
CA VAL A 294 36.69 -15.59 15.28
C VAL A 294 36.66 -15.11 13.83
N SER A 295 36.95 -13.80 13.58
CA SER A 295 37.01 -13.28 12.22
C SER A 295 38.06 -14.00 11.36
N THR A 296 39.21 -14.33 11.92
CA THR A 296 40.24 -15.12 11.24
C THR A 296 39.74 -16.54 10.87
N THR A 297 39.01 -17.16 11.77
CA THR A 297 38.46 -18.51 11.55
C THR A 297 37.43 -18.47 10.40
N ILE A 298 36.54 -17.48 10.41
CA ILE A 298 35.54 -17.26 9.36
C ILE A 298 36.22 -16.91 8.03
N TYR A 299 37.22 -16.02 8.04
CA TYR A 299 38.00 -15.62 6.86
C TYR A 299 38.58 -16.82 6.12
N ASN A 300 39.26 -17.71 6.86
CA ASN A 300 39.84 -18.90 6.24
C ASN A 300 38.79 -19.87 5.70
N ALA A 301 37.66 -20.02 6.39
CA ALA A 301 36.56 -20.82 5.88
C ALA A 301 35.99 -20.19 4.57
N ALA A 302 35.87 -18.85 4.51
CA ALA A 302 35.41 -18.12 3.33
C ALA A 302 36.37 -18.29 2.15
N LEU A 303 37.68 -18.15 2.39
CA LEU A 303 38.70 -18.41 1.36
C LEU A 303 38.63 -19.82 0.78
N MET A 304 38.49 -20.83 1.67
CA MET A 304 38.39 -22.24 1.25
C MET A 304 37.09 -22.54 0.51
N SER A 305 36.08 -21.68 0.66
CA SER A 305 34.79 -21.81 -0.02
C SER A 305 34.75 -21.10 -1.38
N GLY A 306 35.80 -20.40 -1.79
CA GLY A 306 35.81 -19.62 -3.03
C GLY A 306 35.02 -18.32 -3.00
N LEU A 307 34.73 -17.78 -1.79
CA LEU A 307 34.04 -16.49 -1.65
C LEU A 307 34.97 -15.32 -2.00
N ILE A 308 34.41 -14.21 -2.48
CA ILE A 308 35.17 -13.01 -2.78
C ILE A 308 35.41 -12.24 -1.48
N ILE A 309 36.69 -12.01 -1.15
CA ILE A 309 37.07 -11.22 0.03
C ILE A 309 37.10 -9.75 -0.38
N ASP A 310 36.17 -8.98 0.15
CA ASP A 310 36.02 -7.54 -0.15
C ASP A 310 36.89 -6.66 0.76
N GLU A 311 37.06 -7.08 2.04
CA GLU A 311 37.89 -6.36 3.02
C GLU A 311 38.51 -7.34 4.01
N VAL A 312 39.85 -7.27 4.18
CA VAL A 312 40.60 -7.99 5.20
C VAL A 312 41.85 -7.21 5.58
N HIS A 313 42.20 -7.24 6.85
CA HIS A 313 43.40 -6.58 7.40
C HIS A 313 44.20 -7.58 8.23
N ASN A 314 45.54 -7.55 8.11
CA ASN A 314 46.41 -8.39 8.93
C ASN A 314 46.81 -7.69 10.24
N HIS A 315 47.11 -8.47 11.27
CA HIS A 315 47.68 -7.91 12.49
C HIS A 315 49.12 -7.39 12.29
N SER A 316 49.48 -6.37 13.01
CA SER A 316 50.88 -5.86 13.06
C SER A 316 51.85 -6.88 13.66
N LEU A 317 51.36 -7.75 14.55
CA LEU A 317 52.12 -8.84 15.17
C LEU A 317 51.52 -10.19 14.70
N PRO A 318 52.38 -11.22 14.44
CA PRO A 318 51.88 -12.51 14.03
C PRO A 318 50.91 -13.13 15.05
N SER A 319 49.74 -13.57 14.58
CA SER A 319 48.80 -14.32 15.40
C SER A 319 49.29 -15.76 15.59
N ARG A 320 49.01 -16.36 16.78
CA ARG A 320 49.39 -17.74 17.06
C ARG A 320 48.36 -18.79 16.60
N TYR A 321 47.19 -18.37 16.13
CA TYR A 321 46.07 -19.24 15.79
C TYR A 321 45.89 -19.43 14.29
N ALA A 322 46.63 -18.69 13.46
CA ALA A 322 46.58 -18.84 11.99
C ALA A 322 47.98 -18.62 11.38
N PRO A 323 48.28 -19.19 10.19
CA PRO A 323 49.46 -18.90 9.44
C PRO A 323 49.62 -17.40 9.13
N ARG A 324 50.84 -16.90 9.04
CA ARG A 324 51.11 -15.48 8.70
C ARG A 324 50.47 -15.14 7.34
N GLY A 325 49.71 -14.00 7.31
CA GLY A 325 48.98 -13.53 6.13
C GLY A 325 47.60 -14.19 5.98
N ARG A 326 47.25 -15.10 6.88
CA ARG A 326 45.94 -15.76 6.92
C ARG A 326 45.08 -15.31 8.09
N ASP A 327 45.40 -14.19 8.69
CA ASP A 327 44.67 -13.59 9.79
C ASP A 327 43.81 -12.40 9.34
N ALA A 328 42.72 -12.14 10.04
CA ALA A 328 41.79 -11.05 9.80
C ALA A 328 41.55 -10.24 11.06
N THR A 329 42.16 -9.05 11.10
CA THR A 329 42.00 -8.08 12.19
C THR A 329 40.68 -7.33 12.02
N VAL A 330 39.89 -7.22 13.07
CA VAL A 330 38.64 -6.45 13.11
C VAL A 330 38.65 -5.46 14.28
N SER A 331 38.22 -4.24 14.01
CA SER A 331 38.00 -3.18 15.01
C SER A 331 36.76 -2.40 14.64
N TYR A 332 35.83 -2.30 15.58
CA TYR A 332 34.52 -1.67 15.30
C TYR A 332 34.71 -0.19 14.93
N GLY A 333 34.15 0.17 13.75
CA GLY A 333 34.25 1.51 13.19
C GLY A 333 35.57 1.82 12.44
N TYR A 334 36.53 0.85 12.36
CA TYR A 334 37.83 1.09 11.72
C TYR A 334 38.14 0.00 10.66
N THR A 335 38.39 -1.23 11.09
CA THR A 335 38.75 -2.35 10.20
C THR A 335 37.71 -3.45 10.25
N ASP A 336 37.35 -4.02 9.13
CA ASP A 336 36.33 -5.06 9.04
C ASP A 336 36.85 -6.32 8.31
N LEU A 337 36.16 -7.41 8.47
CA LEU A 337 36.19 -8.55 7.55
C LEU A 337 34.89 -8.53 6.75
N LYS A 338 35.03 -8.36 5.43
CA LYS A 338 33.90 -8.44 4.50
C LYS A 338 34.19 -9.44 3.40
N PHE A 339 33.20 -10.20 3.02
CA PHE A 339 33.24 -11.07 1.85
C PHE A 339 31.84 -11.18 1.26
N SER A 340 31.78 -11.39 -0.06
CA SER A 340 30.53 -11.54 -0.81
C SER A 340 30.36 -12.94 -1.37
N ASN A 341 29.10 -13.33 -1.54
CA ASN A 341 28.71 -14.58 -2.18
C ASN A 341 28.69 -14.38 -3.71
N PRO A 342 29.67 -14.89 -4.48
CA PRO A 342 29.70 -14.76 -5.94
C PRO A 342 28.83 -15.79 -6.66
N PHE A 343 28.31 -16.77 -5.94
CA PHE A 343 27.57 -17.89 -6.52
C PHE A 343 26.12 -17.51 -6.88
N ASN A 344 25.51 -18.32 -7.73
CA ASN A 344 24.08 -18.20 -8.05
C ASN A 344 23.17 -18.89 -7.01
N HIS A 345 23.76 -19.48 -5.97
CA HIS A 345 23.09 -20.17 -4.88
C HIS A 345 23.43 -19.55 -3.53
N PRO A 346 22.52 -19.61 -2.56
CA PRO A 346 22.81 -19.09 -1.22
C PRO A 346 23.86 -19.96 -0.51
N ILE A 347 24.64 -19.33 0.36
CA ILE A 347 25.53 -19.98 1.32
C ILE A 347 25.04 -19.77 2.72
N TYR A 348 25.49 -20.65 3.64
CA TYR A 348 25.13 -20.56 5.05
C TYR A 348 26.37 -20.67 5.93
N ILE A 349 26.55 -19.69 6.82
CA ILE A 349 27.68 -19.62 7.73
C ILE A 349 27.29 -20.23 9.06
N LYS A 350 27.99 -21.26 9.49
CA LYS A 350 27.80 -21.91 10.80
C LYS A 350 29.10 -21.89 11.58
N ASN A 351 29.06 -21.27 12.76
CA ASN A 351 30.15 -21.37 13.73
C ASN A 351 29.77 -22.34 14.84
N ILE A 352 30.69 -23.20 15.19
CA ILE A 352 30.56 -24.14 16.29
C ILE A 352 31.65 -23.80 17.29
N VAL A 353 31.25 -23.30 18.46
CA VAL A 353 32.16 -22.89 19.53
C VAL A 353 32.00 -23.84 20.72
N GLY A 354 33.07 -24.43 21.20
CA GLY A 354 33.04 -25.30 22.37
C GLY A 354 34.32 -26.12 22.56
N LYS A 355 34.50 -26.66 23.74
CA LYS A 355 35.66 -27.53 24.08
C LYS A 355 37.02 -26.97 23.70
N GLY A 356 37.19 -25.60 23.83
CA GLY A 356 38.45 -24.92 23.51
C GLY A 356 38.77 -24.78 22.04
N ALA A 357 37.80 -24.87 21.17
CA ALA A 357 37.93 -24.64 19.73
C ALA A 357 36.73 -23.89 19.16
N ILE A 358 36.99 -23.09 18.11
CA ILE A 358 35.96 -22.55 17.23
C ILE A 358 36.16 -23.12 15.83
N THR A 359 35.08 -23.59 15.21
CA THR A 359 35.07 -24.09 13.84
C THR A 359 34.04 -23.30 13.04
N SER A 360 34.46 -22.63 11.98
CA SER A 360 33.58 -22.02 11.00
C SER A 360 33.40 -22.99 9.82
N LYS A 361 32.16 -23.21 9.43
CA LYS A 361 31.77 -24.01 8.27
C LYS A 361 30.91 -23.12 7.35
N ILE A 362 31.18 -23.14 6.08
CA ILE A 362 30.36 -22.51 5.06
C ILE A 362 29.73 -23.61 4.24
N TYR A 363 28.42 -23.67 4.29
CA TYR A 363 27.59 -24.59 3.53
C TYR A 363 27.14 -23.91 2.23
N GLY A 364 27.02 -24.68 1.15
CA GLY A 364 26.54 -24.19 -0.13
C GLY A 364 26.16 -25.35 -1.05
N TRP A 365 26.13 -25.08 -2.34
CA TRP A 365 25.84 -26.08 -3.35
C TRP A 365 27.15 -26.74 -3.83
N GLU A 366 27.11 -28.04 -4.00
CA GLU A 366 28.31 -28.84 -4.36
C GLU A 366 28.95 -28.42 -5.69
N MET A 367 28.16 -27.89 -6.64
CA MET A 367 28.68 -27.43 -7.94
C MET A 367 29.30 -26.03 -7.90
N ASP A 368 29.19 -25.32 -6.75
CA ASP A 368 29.85 -24.03 -6.52
C ASP A 368 31.30 -24.19 -5.98
N ARG A 369 31.73 -25.41 -5.78
CA ARG A 369 33.04 -25.78 -5.19
C ARG A 369 34.17 -25.79 -6.21
#